data_20b34bd29e5f7a5d5e71ebfcdeed5b44
#
_entry.id   20b34bd29e5f7a5d5e71ebfcdeed5b44
#
_cell.length_a   1.000
_cell.length_b   1.000
_cell.length_c   1.000
_cell.angle_alpha   90.00
_cell.angle_beta   90.00
_cell.angle_gamma   90.00
#
_symmetry.space_group_name_H-M   'P 1'
#
loop_
_entity.id
_entity.type
_entity.pdbx_description
1 polymer ?
#
loop_
_entity_poly.entity_id
_entity_poly.type
_entity_poly.pdbx_seq_one_letter_code
_entity_poly.pdbx_strand_id
1 'polypeptide(L)'
;MTTVEINGLKDMIACNTRISSIIDDHLSYSGYDISEFMENKASFEEVIYLLWNGHLPTQMELKYFEAELRKNYDISDAVEQCILIQARPHLHPMSVLRSTVSLLGVYNVDAEERSMEAIYQQSIELMAKLPTIITTFARLRTGKMPLKPREDLGFAANFLYMLNGVEPSEIEIEAMNKALILHADHELNASTFAARVCASTLTDIYSCVTTAIGALKGPLHGGANERVFDMLKEIRESGDVNAYLQEKLDSKEKIMGFGHRVYKKQDPREIFLRDMAKKLTEGTENEEFFNMSQEIEEFMKDKKGLIPNVDFYSATVYHTLGIDSDIFTLIFAMSRVAGWIAHIQEQQKNNKLIRPRSQYIGQENMTYIPLEKR
;
A
#
# COMPACT_ATOMS: atom_id res chain seq x y z
N MET A 1 -22.12 11.42 -34.38
CA MET A 1 -20.85 11.29 -33.59
C MET A 1 -21.13 10.22 -32.59
N THR A 2 -20.42 9.10 -32.67
CA THR A 2 -20.50 8.02 -31.68
C THR A 2 -19.97 8.57 -30.38
N THR A 3 -20.82 8.68 -29.36
CA THR A 3 -20.44 8.98 -27.99
C THR A 3 -19.52 7.86 -27.49
N VAL A 4 -18.22 8.10 -27.43
CA VAL A 4 -17.30 7.21 -26.76
C VAL A 4 -17.64 7.28 -25.28
N GLU A 5 -18.22 6.22 -24.74
CA GLU A 5 -18.48 6.10 -23.32
C GLU A 5 -17.12 6.05 -22.60
N ILE A 6 -16.76 7.13 -21.89
CA ILE A 6 -15.48 7.23 -21.19
C ILE A 6 -15.61 6.54 -19.84
N ASN A 7 -15.40 5.24 -19.83
CA ASN A 7 -15.47 4.40 -18.62
C ASN A 7 -14.15 4.45 -17.82
N GLY A 8 -13.91 5.54 -17.07
CA GLY A 8 -12.83 5.64 -16.10
C GLY A 8 -11.43 5.37 -16.68
N LEU A 9 -11.18 5.73 -17.96
CA LEU A 9 -9.93 5.48 -18.69
C LEU A 9 -9.55 3.99 -18.82
N LYS A 10 -10.50 3.08 -18.70
CA LYS A 10 -10.26 1.66 -18.89
C LYS A 10 -9.63 1.41 -20.27
N ASP A 11 -8.58 0.58 -20.28
CA ASP A 11 -7.83 0.18 -21.49
C ASP A 11 -7.06 1.33 -22.19
N MET A 12 -6.93 2.50 -21.53
CA MET A 12 -6.11 3.61 -22.02
C MET A 12 -4.69 3.54 -21.48
N ILE A 13 -3.70 3.53 -22.38
CA ILE A 13 -2.29 3.64 -22.00
C ILE A 13 -1.98 5.11 -21.71
N ALA A 14 -1.72 5.44 -20.45
CA ALA A 14 -1.45 6.81 -20.03
C ALA A 14 0.03 7.19 -20.07
N CYS A 15 0.93 6.21 -19.91
CA CYS A 15 2.39 6.42 -19.95
C CYS A 15 3.12 5.13 -20.27
N ASN A 16 4.41 5.23 -20.60
CA ASN A 16 5.35 4.11 -20.59
C ASN A 16 5.97 4.00 -19.19
N THR A 17 6.28 2.78 -18.76
CA THR A 17 6.99 2.53 -17.51
C THR A 17 7.97 1.37 -17.65
N ARG A 18 9.03 1.40 -16.82
CA ARG A 18 10.00 0.29 -16.65
C ARG A 18 9.95 -0.29 -15.23
N ILE A 19 9.02 0.22 -14.40
CA ILE A 19 8.96 -0.11 -12.97
C ILE A 19 8.35 -1.49 -12.76
N SER A 20 7.16 -1.72 -13.31
CA SER A 20 6.49 -3.02 -13.21
C SER A 20 5.63 -3.31 -14.42
N SER A 21 5.31 -4.57 -14.61
CA SER A 21 4.37 -5.02 -15.66
C SER A 21 3.50 -6.16 -15.17
N ILE A 22 2.27 -6.24 -15.74
CA ILE A 22 1.37 -7.37 -15.55
C ILE A 22 1.06 -7.94 -16.93
N ILE A 23 1.59 -9.11 -17.22
CA ILE A 23 1.43 -9.80 -18.51
C ILE A 23 1.01 -11.24 -18.22
N ASP A 24 -0.09 -11.70 -18.82
CA ASP A 24 -0.63 -13.05 -18.67
C ASP A 24 -0.77 -13.51 -17.20
N ASP A 25 -1.29 -12.62 -16.34
CA ASP A 25 -1.44 -12.80 -14.90
C ASP A 25 -0.10 -12.91 -14.12
N HIS A 26 1.04 -12.60 -14.73
CA HIS A 26 2.34 -12.48 -14.07
C HIS A 26 2.64 -11.02 -13.72
N LEU A 27 2.99 -10.78 -12.46
CA LEU A 27 3.50 -9.48 -11.98
C LEU A 27 5.02 -9.52 -11.96
N SER A 28 5.66 -8.52 -12.56
CA SER A 28 7.11 -8.36 -12.48
C SER A 28 7.52 -6.96 -12.06
N TYR A 29 8.64 -6.87 -11.36
CA TYR A 29 9.31 -5.62 -10.98
C TYR A 29 10.60 -5.48 -11.77
N SER A 30 10.72 -4.42 -12.58
CA SER A 30 11.88 -4.16 -13.46
C SER A 30 12.30 -5.38 -14.28
N GLY A 31 11.32 -6.23 -14.68
CA GLY A 31 11.52 -7.43 -15.49
C GLY A 31 11.75 -8.73 -14.70
N TYR A 32 11.86 -8.68 -13.38
CA TYR A 32 11.94 -9.88 -12.53
C TYR A 32 10.53 -10.27 -12.07
N ASP A 33 10.14 -11.54 -12.25
CA ASP A 33 8.89 -12.06 -11.72
C ASP A 33 8.91 -12.01 -10.19
N ILE A 34 7.76 -11.69 -9.57
CA ILE A 34 7.69 -11.58 -8.11
C ILE A 34 8.02 -12.88 -7.38
N SER A 35 7.80 -14.04 -8.01
CA SER A 35 8.17 -15.34 -7.46
C SER A 35 9.66 -15.46 -7.18
N GLU A 36 10.50 -14.87 -8.05
CA GLU A 36 11.96 -14.86 -7.87
C GLU A 36 12.38 -14.25 -6.54
N PHE A 37 11.73 -13.16 -6.11
CA PHE A 37 12.02 -12.55 -4.82
C PHE A 37 11.61 -13.43 -3.65
N MET A 38 10.48 -14.16 -3.80
CA MET A 38 9.95 -15.03 -2.75
C MET A 38 10.80 -16.28 -2.56
N GLU A 39 11.22 -16.90 -3.67
CA GLU A 39 12.03 -18.11 -3.69
C GLU A 39 13.46 -17.85 -3.20
N ASN A 40 14.03 -16.71 -3.57
CA ASN A 40 15.39 -16.32 -3.19
C ASN A 40 15.44 -15.54 -1.86
N LYS A 41 14.32 -15.38 -1.14
CA LYS A 41 14.22 -14.68 0.14
C LYS A 41 14.81 -13.26 0.08
N ALA A 42 14.51 -12.53 -1.01
CA ALA A 42 14.96 -11.16 -1.16
C ALA A 42 14.47 -10.29 0.01
N SER A 43 15.23 -9.30 0.40
CA SER A 43 14.79 -8.29 1.36
C SER A 43 13.91 -7.24 0.69
N PHE A 44 13.07 -6.57 1.46
CA PHE A 44 12.27 -5.46 0.94
C PHE A 44 13.16 -4.31 0.49
N GLU A 45 14.28 -4.09 1.16
CA GLU A 45 15.31 -3.12 0.81
C GLU A 45 15.92 -3.38 -0.57
N GLU A 46 16.16 -4.66 -0.94
CA GLU A 46 16.59 -5.03 -2.29
C GLU A 46 15.55 -4.66 -3.35
N VAL A 47 14.26 -4.88 -3.05
CA VAL A 47 13.17 -4.55 -3.97
C VAL A 47 12.97 -3.04 -4.09
N ILE A 48 13.08 -2.27 -3.01
CA ILE A 48 13.08 -0.80 -3.07
C ILE A 48 14.21 -0.32 -3.97
N TYR A 49 15.43 -0.83 -3.75
CA TYR A 49 16.60 -0.47 -4.55
C TYR A 49 16.38 -0.77 -6.04
N LEU A 50 15.88 -1.97 -6.35
CA LEU A 50 15.57 -2.38 -7.73
C LEU A 50 14.57 -1.44 -8.40
N LEU A 51 13.46 -1.12 -7.73
CA LEU A 51 12.41 -0.25 -8.28
C LEU A 51 12.94 1.17 -8.58
N TRP A 52 13.85 1.68 -7.75
CA TRP A 52 14.38 3.05 -7.90
C TRP A 52 15.56 3.14 -8.87
N ASN A 53 16.39 2.09 -8.95
CA ASN A 53 17.62 2.09 -9.75
C ASN A 53 17.51 1.26 -11.05
N GLY A 54 16.49 0.40 -11.17
CA GLY A 54 16.22 -0.43 -12.36
C GLY A 54 17.15 -1.63 -12.50
N HIS A 55 17.92 -1.99 -11.47
CA HIS A 55 18.77 -3.18 -11.40
C HIS A 55 18.89 -3.67 -9.96
N LEU A 56 19.14 -4.95 -9.77
CA LEU A 56 19.38 -5.53 -8.45
C LEU A 56 20.69 -4.98 -7.86
N PRO A 57 20.71 -4.68 -6.54
CA PRO A 57 21.92 -4.17 -5.90
C PRO A 57 23.01 -5.23 -5.84
N THR A 58 24.26 -4.83 -5.99
CA THR A 58 25.38 -5.61 -5.49
C THR A 58 25.37 -5.62 -3.96
N GLN A 59 26.12 -6.53 -3.33
CA GLN A 59 26.24 -6.56 -1.86
C GLN A 59 26.69 -5.23 -1.26
N MET A 60 27.58 -4.51 -1.96
CA MET A 60 28.07 -3.21 -1.49
C MET A 60 27.01 -2.12 -1.61
N GLU A 61 26.28 -2.08 -2.72
CA GLU A 61 25.19 -1.13 -2.94
C GLU A 61 24.06 -1.36 -1.93
N LEU A 62 23.67 -2.61 -1.70
CA LEU A 62 22.64 -2.94 -0.71
C LEU A 62 23.08 -2.48 0.68
N LYS A 63 24.29 -2.84 1.11
CA LYS A 63 24.80 -2.42 2.41
C LYS A 63 24.83 -0.90 2.59
N TYR A 64 25.22 -0.17 1.55
CA TYR A 64 25.20 1.29 1.57
C TYR A 64 23.76 1.83 1.64
N PHE A 65 22.86 1.30 0.84
CA PHE A 65 21.44 1.70 0.81
C PHE A 65 20.75 1.45 2.15
N GLU A 66 20.96 0.27 2.75
CA GLU A 66 20.43 -0.05 4.08
C GLU A 66 21.00 0.91 5.15
N ALA A 67 22.28 1.25 5.07
CA ALA A 67 22.88 2.19 6.01
C ALA A 67 22.26 3.59 5.88
N GLU A 68 21.98 4.04 4.65
CA GLU A 68 21.30 5.31 4.42
C GLU A 68 19.85 5.30 4.93
N LEU A 69 19.10 4.19 4.75
CA LEU A 69 17.76 4.04 5.35
C LEU A 69 17.83 4.12 6.88
N ARG A 70 18.74 3.39 7.51
CA ARG A 70 18.88 3.35 8.99
C ARG A 70 19.18 4.71 9.59
N LYS A 71 20.01 5.54 8.96
CA LYS A 71 20.29 6.92 9.39
C LYS A 71 19.02 7.79 9.42
N ASN A 72 18.02 7.46 8.62
CA ASN A 72 16.82 8.25 8.43
C ASN A 72 15.58 7.66 9.10
N TYR A 73 15.68 6.57 9.87
CA TYR A 73 14.54 5.92 10.51
C TYR A 73 13.84 6.80 11.56
N ASP A 74 14.58 7.66 12.25
CA ASP A 74 14.01 8.47 13.32
C ASP A 74 13.23 9.69 12.78
N ILE A 75 12.25 10.13 13.55
CA ILE A 75 11.46 11.32 13.26
C ILE A 75 11.80 12.42 14.28
N SER A 76 11.68 13.68 13.85
CA SER A 76 11.92 14.81 14.74
C SER A 76 10.83 14.92 15.82
N ASP A 77 11.18 15.53 16.95
CA ASP A 77 10.23 15.81 18.04
C ASP A 77 9.01 16.58 17.54
N ALA A 78 9.18 17.51 16.60
CA ALA A 78 8.09 18.27 16.02
C ALA A 78 7.08 17.38 15.28
N VAL A 79 7.57 16.39 14.51
CA VAL A 79 6.71 15.41 13.83
C VAL A 79 6.05 14.49 14.84
N GLU A 80 6.77 14.00 15.86
CA GLU A 80 6.21 13.17 16.93
C GLU A 80 5.09 13.91 17.69
N GLN A 81 5.28 15.19 18.04
CA GLN A 81 4.24 16.01 18.67
C GLN A 81 3.00 16.17 17.78
N CYS A 82 3.19 16.36 16.49
CA CYS A 82 2.05 16.42 15.56
C CYS A 82 1.28 15.10 15.49
N ILE A 83 1.99 13.95 15.53
CA ILE A 83 1.35 12.63 15.60
C ILE A 83 0.61 12.47 16.95
N LEU A 84 1.19 12.89 18.06
CA LEU A 84 0.58 12.82 19.39
C LEU A 84 -0.76 13.57 19.44
N ILE A 85 -0.83 14.76 18.85
CA ILE A 85 -2.09 15.54 18.78
C ILE A 85 -3.15 14.79 17.96
N GLN A 86 -2.75 14.07 16.92
CA GLN A 86 -3.60 13.31 16.01
C GLN A 86 -3.86 11.86 16.46
N ALA A 87 -3.17 11.35 17.48
CA ALA A 87 -3.32 9.99 17.98
C ALA A 87 -4.60 9.83 18.82
N ARG A 88 -5.76 9.92 18.16
CA ARG A 88 -7.08 9.79 18.79
C ARG A 88 -7.82 8.59 18.18
N PRO A 89 -8.54 7.77 18.99
CA PRO A 89 -9.21 6.55 18.50
C PRO A 89 -10.20 6.78 17.36
N HIS A 90 -10.82 7.95 17.27
CA HIS A 90 -11.81 8.28 16.24
C HIS A 90 -11.23 8.85 14.96
N LEU A 91 -9.93 9.12 14.90
CA LEU A 91 -9.29 9.66 13.71
C LEU A 91 -8.85 8.53 12.79
N HIS A 92 -9.22 8.66 11.52
CA HIS A 92 -8.90 7.65 10.51
C HIS A 92 -7.39 7.57 10.27
N PRO A 93 -6.75 6.39 10.45
CA PRO A 93 -5.30 6.21 10.36
C PRO A 93 -4.67 6.77 9.09
N MET A 94 -5.26 6.51 7.93
CA MET A 94 -4.79 7.03 6.63
C MET A 94 -4.84 8.57 6.53
N SER A 95 -5.72 9.22 7.27
CA SER A 95 -5.77 10.70 7.32
C SER A 95 -4.59 11.25 8.11
N VAL A 96 -4.22 10.56 9.19
CA VAL A 96 -3.04 10.90 10.01
C VAL A 96 -1.76 10.69 9.20
N LEU A 97 -1.62 9.54 8.53
CA LEU A 97 -0.46 9.30 7.66
C LEU A 97 -0.32 10.39 6.59
N ARG A 98 -1.42 10.72 5.89
CA ARG A 98 -1.43 11.76 4.86
C ARG A 98 -0.98 13.12 5.38
N SER A 99 -1.50 13.55 6.54
CA SER A 99 -1.11 14.83 7.13
C SER A 99 0.34 14.83 7.61
N THR A 100 0.81 13.71 8.16
CA THR A 100 2.20 13.59 8.62
C THR A 100 3.19 13.58 7.44
N VAL A 101 2.90 12.88 6.35
CA VAL A 101 3.76 12.91 5.14
C VAL A 101 3.81 14.32 4.54
N SER A 102 2.68 15.02 4.47
CA SER A 102 2.66 16.43 4.04
C SER A 102 3.50 17.32 4.95
N LEU A 103 3.45 17.06 6.26
CA LEU A 103 4.21 17.80 7.26
C LEU A 103 5.73 17.58 7.12
N LEU A 104 6.17 16.37 6.75
CA LEU A 104 7.59 16.10 6.46
C LEU A 104 8.13 17.07 5.42
N GLY A 105 7.37 17.34 4.34
CA GLY A 105 7.75 18.31 3.32
C GLY A 105 7.85 19.75 3.86
N VAL A 106 7.00 20.14 4.83
CA VAL A 106 7.07 21.46 5.47
C VAL A 106 8.34 21.64 6.30
N TYR A 107 8.82 20.57 6.94
CA TYR A 107 10.02 20.62 7.77
C TYR A 107 11.32 20.32 7.01
N ASN A 108 11.24 19.81 5.79
CA ASN A 108 12.42 19.57 4.96
C ASN A 108 12.80 20.87 4.24
N VAL A 109 13.94 21.45 4.62
CA VAL A 109 14.44 22.73 4.05
C VAL A 109 14.78 22.61 2.56
N ASP A 110 15.08 21.40 2.11
CA ASP A 110 15.45 21.10 0.72
C ASP A 110 14.30 20.51 -0.09
N ALA A 111 13.04 20.58 0.43
CA ALA A 111 11.88 19.99 -0.22
C ALA A 111 11.67 20.48 -1.67
N GLU A 112 12.03 21.73 -1.95
CA GLU A 112 11.90 22.35 -3.28
C GLU A 112 13.09 22.07 -4.22
N GLU A 113 14.15 21.39 -3.74
CA GLU A 113 15.27 20.98 -4.59
C GLU A 113 14.84 19.85 -5.54
N ARG A 114 15.08 20.07 -6.85
CA ARG A 114 14.54 19.23 -7.94
C ARG A 114 15.60 18.46 -8.71
N SER A 115 16.85 18.47 -8.27
CA SER A 115 17.87 17.60 -8.84
C SER A 115 17.49 16.14 -8.58
N MET A 116 17.78 15.23 -9.48
CA MET A 116 17.49 13.80 -9.28
C MET A 116 18.20 13.25 -8.05
N GLU A 117 19.33 13.81 -7.69
CA GLU A 117 20.07 13.46 -6.47
C GLU A 117 19.32 13.88 -5.21
N ALA A 118 18.82 15.12 -5.16
CA ALA A 118 18.01 15.60 -4.03
C ALA A 118 16.72 14.79 -3.88
N ILE A 119 16.02 14.53 -4.99
CA ILE A 119 14.81 13.69 -4.99
C ILE A 119 15.11 12.29 -4.48
N TYR A 120 16.26 11.70 -4.83
CA TYR A 120 16.66 10.38 -4.35
C TYR A 120 16.93 10.39 -2.84
N GLN A 121 17.59 11.41 -2.29
CA GLN A 121 17.82 11.58 -0.85
C GLN A 121 16.50 11.81 -0.09
N GLN A 122 15.63 12.65 -0.60
CA GLN A 122 14.28 12.86 -0.04
C GLN A 122 13.45 11.57 -0.08
N SER A 123 13.64 10.73 -1.11
CA SER A 123 13.00 9.41 -1.21
C SER A 123 13.45 8.47 -0.10
N ILE A 124 14.77 8.41 0.16
CA ILE A 124 15.35 7.61 1.25
C ILE A 124 14.77 8.07 2.59
N GLU A 125 14.80 9.38 2.84
CA GLU A 125 14.29 9.98 4.07
C GLU A 125 12.80 9.64 4.29
N LEU A 126 11.97 9.86 3.27
CA LEU A 126 10.54 9.60 3.35
C LEU A 126 10.25 8.11 3.59
N MET A 127 10.88 7.23 2.82
CA MET A 127 10.69 5.78 2.95
C MET A 127 11.10 5.27 4.33
N ALA A 128 12.24 5.71 4.82
CA ALA A 128 12.80 5.30 6.10
C ALA A 128 11.94 5.72 7.29
N LYS A 129 11.29 6.89 7.25
CA LYS A 129 10.46 7.41 8.34
C LYS A 129 9.09 6.74 8.47
N LEU A 130 8.59 6.06 7.43
CA LEU A 130 7.24 5.51 7.43
C LEU A 130 6.99 4.49 8.56
N PRO A 131 7.88 3.51 8.82
CA PRO A 131 7.71 2.59 9.94
C PRO A 131 7.54 3.32 11.27
N THR A 132 8.41 4.30 11.54
CA THR A 132 8.38 5.07 12.79
C THR A 132 7.12 5.91 12.91
N ILE A 133 6.67 6.56 11.86
CA ILE A 133 5.42 7.34 11.84
C ILE A 133 4.22 6.45 12.17
N ILE A 134 4.11 5.30 11.49
CA ILE A 134 2.97 4.39 11.65
C ILE A 134 2.94 3.79 13.05
N THR A 135 4.08 3.30 13.53
CA THR A 135 4.17 2.67 14.85
C THR A 135 4.02 3.68 16.00
N THR A 136 4.54 4.90 15.85
CA THR A 136 4.31 6.00 16.78
C THR A 136 2.82 6.30 16.91
N PHE A 137 2.12 6.46 15.79
CA PHE A 137 0.68 6.66 15.79
C PHE A 137 -0.08 5.48 16.43
N ALA A 138 0.24 4.25 16.02
CA ALA A 138 -0.44 3.05 16.51
C ALA A 138 -0.28 2.87 18.04
N ARG A 139 0.91 3.15 18.57
CA ARG A 139 1.18 3.05 20.01
C ARG A 139 0.53 4.19 20.79
N LEU A 140 0.69 5.43 20.37
CA LEU A 140 0.14 6.59 21.06
C LEU A 140 -1.39 6.54 21.16
N ARG A 141 -2.11 6.13 20.12
CA ARG A 141 -3.58 6.05 20.15
C ARG A 141 -4.11 4.98 21.12
N THR A 142 -3.28 3.97 21.44
CA THR A 142 -3.59 2.92 22.44
C THR A 142 -2.98 3.21 23.83
N GLY A 143 -2.44 4.43 24.04
CA GLY A 143 -1.86 4.85 25.32
C GLY A 143 -0.48 4.26 25.60
N LYS A 144 0.19 3.67 24.61
CA LYS A 144 1.56 3.14 24.74
C LYS A 144 2.57 4.21 24.31
N MET A 145 3.74 4.23 24.96
CA MET A 145 4.84 5.10 24.54
C MET A 145 5.44 4.61 23.21
N PRO A 146 5.79 5.53 22.28
CA PRO A 146 6.54 5.19 21.09
C PRO A 146 7.86 4.51 21.41
N LEU A 147 8.32 3.66 20.50
CA LEU A 147 9.65 3.06 20.57
C LEU A 147 10.54 3.64 19.48
N LYS A 148 11.80 3.88 19.83
CA LYS A 148 12.80 4.32 18.86
C LYS A 148 13.23 3.15 17.98
N PRO A 149 13.54 3.40 16.69
CA PRO A 149 14.10 2.37 15.81
C PRO A 149 15.44 1.88 16.32
N ARG A 150 15.76 0.63 16.06
CA ARG A 150 17.07 0.00 16.36
C ARG A 150 17.93 -0.01 15.10
N GLU A 151 19.20 0.34 15.25
CA GLU A 151 20.15 0.39 14.13
C GLU A 151 20.59 -1.00 13.63
N ASP A 152 20.43 -2.03 14.44
CA ASP A 152 20.79 -3.42 14.11
C ASP A 152 19.68 -4.19 13.40
N LEU A 153 18.46 -3.63 13.29
CA LEU A 153 17.34 -4.26 12.63
C LEU A 153 17.12 -3.70 11.21
N GLY A 154 16.73 -4.58 10.28
CA GLY A 154 16.27 -4.19 8.95
C GLY A 154 14.84 -3.61 8.98
N PHE A 155 14.36 -3.14 7.85
CA PHE A 155 13.09 -2.40 7.72
C PHE A 155 11.88 -3.15 8.31
N ALA A 156 11.66 -4.40 7.89
CA ALA A 156 10.54 -5.23 8.35
C ALA A 156 10.64 -5.56 9.83
N ALA A 157 11.83 -5.97 10.31
CA ALA A 157 12.07 -6.30 11.70
C ALA A 157 11.89 -5.08 12.62
N ASN A 158 12.38 -3.92 12.20
CA ASN A 158 12.26 -2.67 12.95
C ASN A 158 10.81 -2.22 13.08
N PHE A 159 10.03 -2.34 12.00
CA PHE A 159 8.59 -2.06 12.04
C PHE A 159 7.89 -2.92 13.10
N LEU A 160 8.07 -4.24 13.06
CA LEU A 160 7.44 -5.16 14.02
C LEU A 160 7.90 -4.91 15.45
N TYR A 161 9.21 -4.67 15.67
CA TYR A 161 9.75 -4.31 16.96
C TYR A 161 9.12 -3.02 17.52
N MET A 162 9.11 -1.96 16.73
CA MET A 162 8.53 -0.69 17.17
C MET A 162 7.02 -0.77 17.44
N LEU A 163 6.29 -1.64 16.71
CA LEU A 163 4.86 -1.83 16.90
C LEU A 163 4.59 -2.62 18.18
N ASN A 164 5.17 -3.81 18.31
CA ASN A 164 4.83 -4.79 19.34
C ASN A 164 5.64 -4.62 20.64
N GLY A 165 6.81 -4.03 20.57
CA GLY A 165 7.69 -3.82 21.72
C GLY A 165 8.54 -5.04 22.10
N VAL A 166 8.55 -6.05 21.25
CA VAL A 166 9.36 -7.26 21.38
C VAL A 166 10.10 -7.51 20.08
N GLU A 167 11.25 -8.19 20.18
CA GLU A 167 12.02 -8.57 19.00
C GLU A 167 11.26 -9.65 18.24
N PRO A 168 10.98 -9.44 16.93
CA PRO A 168 10.24 -10.41 16.14
C PRO A 168 11.07 -11.67 15.86
N SER A 169 10.40 -12.80 15.74
CA SER A 169 11.00 -14.06 15.30
C SER A 169 11.34 -14.02 13.80
N GLU A 170 12.20 -14.94 13.36
CA GLU A 170 12.60 -15.03 11.95
C GLU A 170 11.40 -15.23 11.00
N ILE A 171 10.40 -16.02 11.41
CA ILE A 171 9.21 -16.25 10.59
C ILE A 171 8.31 -15.01 10.50
N GLU A 172 8.20 -14.21 11.56
CA GLU A 172 7.46 -12.96 11.54
C GLU A 172 8.15 -11.92 10.63
N ILE A 173 9.50 -11.86 10.69
CA ILE A 173 10.29 -11.01 9.79
C ILE A 173 10.10 -11.45 8.34
N GLU A 174 10.18 -12.75 8.05
CA GLU A 174 9.96 -13.30 6.71
C GLU A 174 8.56 -12.94 6.18
N ALA A 175 7.54 -13.13 7.01
CA ALA A 175 6.15 -12.85 6.65
C ALA A 175 5.93 -11.36 6.34
N MET A 176 6.43 -10.47 7.21
CA MET A 176 6.32 -9.03 7.00
C MET A 176 7.07 -8.59 5.76
N ASN A 177 8.30 -9.10 5.56
CA ASN A 177 9.12 -8.81 4.40
C ASN A 177 8.42 -9.21 3.09
N LYS A 178 7.88 -10.44 3.01
CA LYS A 178 7.11 -10.90 1.86
C LYS A 178 5.88 -10.05 1.61
N ALA A 179 5.13 -9.73 2.66
CA ALA A 179 3.95 -8.87 2.53
C ALA A 179 4.31 -7.49 1.96
N LEU A 180 5.42 -6.88 2.42
CA LEU A 180 5.91 -5.62 1.88
C LEU A 180 6.32 -5.74 0.40
N ILE A 181 7.06 -6.78 0.02
CA ILE A 181 7.47 -6.99 -1.38
C ILE A 181 6.25 -7.15 -2.30
N LEU A 182 5.26 -7.96 -1.89
CA LEU A 182 4.07 -8.25 -2.70
C LEU A 182 3.14 -7.05 -2.88
N HIS A 183 3.26 -6.03 -2.03
CA HIS A 183 2.49 -4.79 -2.14
C HIS A 183 3.29 -3.61 -2.71
N ALA A 184 4.60 -3.76 -2.97
CA ALA A 184 5.52 -2.68 -3.31
C ALA A 184 5.09 -1.89 -4.55
N ASP A 185 4.62 -2.56 -5.61
CA ASP A 185 4.09 -1.90 -6.80
C ASP A 185 3.03 -2.75 -7.52
N HIS A 186 2.23 -2.13 -8.36
CA HIS A 186 1.21 -2.80 -9.18
C HIS A 186 0.80 -1.91 -10.36
N GLU A 187 1.74 -1.63 -11.25
CA GLU A 187 1.54 -0.79 -12.43
C GLU A 187 0.87 0.57 -12.11
N LEU A 188 0.08 1.06 -13.08
CA LEU A 188 -0.59 2.35 -13.00
C LEU A 188 -1.97 2.24 -12.33
N ASN A 189 -2.01 1.78 -11.07
CA ASN A 189 -3.22 1.83 -10.26
C ASN A 189 -3.62 3.27 -9.92
N ALA A 190 -4.80 3.47 -9.30
CA ALA A 190 -5.35 4.80 -9.06
C ALA A 190 -4.43 5.72 -8.24
N SER A 191 -3.76 5.20 -7.20
CA SER A 191 -2.86 6.00 -6.38
C SER A 191 -1.53 6.30 -7.08
N THR A 192 -0.99 5.34 -7.83
CA THR A 192 0.20 5.54 -8.67
C THR A 192 -0.07 6.57 -9.77
N PHE A 193 -1.24 6.50 -10.41
CA PHE A 193 -1.62 7.50 -11.42
C PHE A 193 -1.76 8.90 -10.80
N ALA A 194 -2.40 9.01 -9.63
CA ALA A 194 -2.52 10.27 -8.90
C ALA A 194 -1.15 10.87 -8.54
N ALA A 195 -0.19 10.03 -8.07
CA ALA A 195 1.18 10.42 -7.83
C ALA A 195 1.87 10.95 -9.09
N ARG A 196 1.74 10.25 -10.22
CA ARG A 196 2.33 10.69 -11.51
C ARG A 196 1.71 11.98 -12.02
N VAL A 197 0.39 12.16 -11.89
CA VAL A 197 -0.28 13.42 -12.26
C VAL A 197 0.30 14.57 -11.42
N CYS A 198 0.42 14.38 -10.11
CA CYS A 198 1.02 15.37 -9.22
C CYS A 198 2.49 15.65 -9.59
N ALA A 199 3.31 14.60 -9.75
CA ALA A 199 4.71 14.70 -10.12
C ALA A 199 4.93 15.40 -11.48
N SER A 200 3.97 15.24 -12.41
CA SER A 200 4.03 15.89 -13.73
C SER A 200 3.98 17.41 -13.66
N THR A 201 3.54 17.98 -12.55
CA THR A 201 3.56 19.44 -12.30
C THR A 201 4.91 19.94 -11.78
N LEU A 202 5.87 19.02 -11.53
CA LEU A 202 7.17 19.29 -10.94
C LEU A 202 7.11 19.83 -9.51
N THR A 203 6.10 19.42 -8.74
CA THR A 203 6.04 19.65 -7.29
C THR A 203 6.97 18.70 -6.53
N ASP A 204 7.15 18.93 -5.24
CA ASP A 204 7.97 18.12 -4.34
C ASP A 204 7.43 16.68 -4.18
N ILE A 205 8.31 15.79 -3.74
CA ILE A 205 7.97 14.36 -3.57
C ILE A 205 6.95 14.12 -2.46
N TYR A 206 6.95 14.93 -1.39
CA TYR A 206 6.02 14.80 -0.27
C TYR A 206 4.59 15.12 -0.70
N SER A 207 4.40 16.14 -1.53
CA SER A 207 3.12 16.47 -2.17
C SER A 207 2.63 15.34 -3.07
N CYS A 208 3.52 14.71 -3.85
CA CYS A 208 3.20 13.59 -4.72
C CYS A 208 2.74 12.36 -3.92
N VAL A 209 3.48 11.98 -2.88
CA VAL A 209 3.13 10.84 -2.02
C VAL A 209 1.88 11.13 -1.18
N THR A 210 1.71 12.36 -0.68
CA THR A 210 0.48 12.81 -0.02
C THR A 210 -0.75 12.63 -0.92
N THR A 211 -0.62 12.95 -2.20
CA THR A 211 -1.68 12.76 -3.21
C THR A 211 -2.01 11.29 -3.41
N ALA A 212 -0.99 10.43 -3.50
CA ALA A 212 -1.15 8.99 -3.62
C ALA A 212 -1.84 8.37 -2.39
N ILE A 213 -1.46 8.78 -1.18
CA ILE A 213 -2.10 8.35 0.08
C ILE A 213 -3.57 8.75 0.08
N GLY A 214 -3.89 9.97 -0.39
CA GLY A 214 -5.27 10.43 -0.53
C GLY A 214 -6.11 9.55 -1.46
N ALA A 215 -5.54 9.12 -2.59
CA ALA A 215 -6.20 8.21 -3.52
C ALA A 215 -6.33 6.78 -2.95
N LEU A 216 -5.29 6.27 -2.27
CA LEU A 216 -5.31 4.94 -1.64
C LEU A 216 -6.35 4.85 -0.52
N LYS A 217 -6.57 5.92 0.24
CA LYS A 217 -7.60 5.98 1.29
C LYS A 217 -9.01 5.74 0.76
N GLY A 218 -9.27 5.97 -0.52
CA GLY A 218 -10.60 5.85 -1.11
C GLY A 218 -11.15 4.41 -1.02
N PRO A 219 -12.45 4.22 -0.68
CA PRO A 219 -13.05 2.89 -0.44
C PRO A 219 -13.08 1.98 -1.66
N LEU A 220 -12.84 2.51 -2.86
CA LEU A 220 -12.74 1.73 -4.10
C LEU A 220 -11.30 1.31 -4.43
N HIS A 221 -10.32 1.65 -3.58
CA HIS A 221 -8.91 1.36 -3.83
C HIS A 221 -8.25 0.65 -2.66
N GLY A 222 -8.09 1.28 -1.51
CA GLY A 222 -7.53 0.66 -0.30
C GLY A 222 -8.60 0.14 0.66
N GLY A 223 -8.16 -0.49 1.77
CA GLY A 223 -9.01 -0.94 2.86
C GLY A 223 -9.78 -2.24 2.58
N ALA A 224 -9.43 -3.00 1.55
CA ALA A 224 -10.05 -4.31 1.30
C ALA A 224 -9.62 -5.34 2.35
N ASN A 225 -8.36 -5.37 2.75
CA ASN A 225 -7.82 -6.27 3.77
C ASN A 225 -8.41 -6.02 5.17
N GLU A 226 -8.66 -4.77 5.56
CA GLU A 226 -9.38 -4.42 6.78
C GLU A 226 -10.78 -5.06 6.79
N ARG A 227 -11.53 -4.88 5.70
CA ARG A 227 -12.88 -5.44 5.55
C ARG A 227 -12.89 -6.96 5.45
N VAL A 228 -11.84 -7.59 4.92
CA VAL A 228 -11.68 -9.05 4.96
C VAL A 228 -11.57 -9.50 6.40
N PHE A 229 -10.77 -8.83 7.22
CA PHE A 229 -10.62 -9.23 8.62
C PHE A 229 -11.89 -8.98 9.43
N ASP A 230 -12.63 -7.90 9.16
CA ASP A 230 -13.94 -7.68 9.78
C ASP A 230 -14.92 -8.80 9.42
N MET A 231 -14.96 -9.22 8.16
CA MET A 231 -15.74 -10.37 7.71
C MET A 231 -15.35 -11.67 8.45
N LEU A 232 -14.05 -11.93 8.62
CA LEU A 232 -13.58 -13.11 9.39
C LEU A 232 -14.04 -13.07 10.85
N LYS A 233 -14.05 -11.89 11.48
CA LYS A 233 -14.60 -11.73 12.85
C LYS A 233 -16.09 -11.99 12.89
N GLU A 234 -16.87 -11.44 11.95
CA GLU A 234 -18.32 -11.67 11.86
C GLU A 234 -18.64 -13.17 11.66
N ILE A 235 -17.88 -13.85 10.80
CA ILE A 235 -18.03 -15.29 10.57
C ILE A 235 -17.72 -16.09 11.86
N ARG A 236 -16.63 -15.73 12.55
CA ARG A 236 -16.29 -16.39 13.83
C ARG A 236 -17.41 -16.25 14.87
N GLU A 237 -18.02 -15.05 14.94
CA GLU A 237 -19.16 -14.80 15.83
C GLU A 237 -20.43 -15.57 15.43
N SER A 238 -20.67 -15.76 14.14
CA SER A 238 -21.82 -16.53 13.62
C SER A 238 -21.64 -18.04 13.79
N GLY A 239 -20.41 -18.53 13.76
CA GLY A 239 -20.07 -19.95 13.89
C GLY A 239 -20.36 -20.82 12.66
N ASP A 240 -20.82 -20.25 11.54
CA ASP A 240 -21.12 -20.97 10.29
C ASP A 240 -20.72 -20.16 9.05
N VAL A 241 -19.58 -20.54 8.46
CA VAL A 241 -19.03 -19.91 7.26
C VAL A 241 -20.00 -19.95 6.09
N ASN A 242 -20.59 -21.14 5.85
CA ASN A 242 -21.43 -21.34 4.67
C ASN A 242 -22.76 -20.58 4.76
N ALA A 243 -23.40 -20.60 5.93
CA ALA A 243 -24.64 -19.85 6.16
C ALA A 243 -24.41 -18.34 6.00
N TYR A 244 -23.34 -17.81 6.61
CA TYR A 244 -22.98 -16.39 6.50
C TYR A 244 -22.75 -15.97 5.05
N LEU A 245 -21.94 -16.73 4.31
CA LEU A 245 -21.64 -16.40 2.91
C LEU A 245 -22.86 -16.50 2.01
N GLN A 246 -23.72 -17.51 2.24
CA GLN A 246 -24.96 -17.66 1.45
C GLN A 246 -25.89 -16.47 1.68
N GLU A 247 -26.08 -16.02 2.92
CA GLU A 247 -26.88 -14.84 3.25
C GLU A 247 -26.36 -13.58 2.55
N LYS A 248 -25.04 -13.33 2.60
CA LYS A 248 -24.39 -12.21 1.90
C LYS A 248 -24.63 -12.26 0.39
N LEU A 249 -24.52 -13.45 -0.22
CA LEU A 249 -24.77 -13.63 -1.65
C LEU A 249 -26.25 -13.39 -2.04
N ASP A 250 -27.19 -13.85 -1.22
CA ASP A 250 -28.63 -13.68 -1.43
C ASP A 250 -29.02 -12.19 -1.31
N SER A 251 -28.37 -11.47 -0.40
CA SER A 251 -28.52 -10.01 -0.24
C SER A 251 -27.75 -9.20 -1.29
N LYS A 252 -27.04 -9.86 -2.22
CA LYS A 252 -26.18 -9.24 -3.25
C LYS A 252 -25.06 -8.37 -2.67
N GLU A 253 -24.66 -8.65 -1.45
CA GLU A 253 -23.50 -8.02 -0.85
C GLU A 253 -22.20 -8.61 -1.41
N LYS A 254 -21.13 -7.79 -1.40
CA LYS A 254 -19.82 -8.22 -1.88
C LYS A 254 -19.09 -8.98 -0.79
N ILE A 255 -18.55 -10.15 -1.13
CA ILE A 255 -17.58 -10.85 -0.32
C ILE A 255 -16.21 -10.19 -0.57
N MET A 256 -15.60 -9.70 0.50
CA MET A 256 -14.34 -8.96 0.42
C MET A 256 -13.15 -9.89 0.15
N GLY A 257 -12.12 -9.37 -0.52
CA GLY A 257 -10.91 -10.15 -0.84
C GLY A 257 -11.04 -11.06 -2.07
N PHE A 258 -12.14 -10.99 -2.83
CA PHE A 258 -12.36 -11.79 -4.03
C PHE A 258 -12.51 -10.95 -5.30
N GLY A 259 -11.98 -11.50 -6.39
CA GLY A 259 -12.00 -10.87 -7.70
C GLY A 259 -10.93 -9.80 -7.85
N HIS A 260 -10.53 -9.54 -9.08
CA HIS A 260 -9.51 -8.54 -9.42
C HIS A 260 -9.86 -7.85 -10.75
N ARG A 261 -9.47 -6.56 -10.86
CA ARG A 261 -9.74 -5.79 -12.09
C ARG A 261 -8.86 -6.23 -13.25
N VAL A 262 -7.64 -6.69 -12.96
CA VAL A 262 -6.63 -7.07 -13.95
C VAL A 262 -6.52 -8.58 -14.08
N TYR A 263 -6.23 -9.30 -13.00
CA TYR A 263 -6.06 -10.75 -13.02
C TYR A 263 -7.38 -11.47 -13.32
N LYS A 264 -7.29 -12.49 -14.19
CA LYS A 264 -8.43 -13.28 -14.65
C LYS A 264 -8.45 -14.68 -14.06
N LYS A 265 -7.29 -15.32 -13.90
CA LYS A 265 -7.15 -16.69 -13.44
C LYS A 265 -6.72 -16.77 -11.98
N GLN A 266 -5.72 -15.99 -11.58
CA GLN A 266 -5.16 -16.00 -10.23
C GLN A 266 -4.38 -14.73 -9.97
N ASP A 267 -4.48 -14.18 -8.77
CA ASP A 267 -3.58 -13.14 -8.29
C ASP A 267 -2.27 -13.82 -7.83
N PRO A 268 -1.12 -13.60 -8.51
CA PRO A 268 0.11 -14.33 -8.22
C PRO A 268 0.65 -14.04 -6.80
N ARG A 269 0.19 -12.98 -6.16
CA ARG A 269 0.63 -12.57 -4.83
C ARG A 269 -0.05 -13.37 -3.72
N GLU A 270 -1.28 -13.82 -3.97
CA GLU A 270 -2.12 -14.53 -3.01
C GLU A 270 -1.45 -15.82 -2.52
N ILE A 271 -0.83 -16.59 -3.43
CA ILE A 271 -0.22 -17.90 -3.13
C ILE A 271 0.81 -17.78 -2.00
N PHE A 272 1.66 -16.77 -2.08
CA PHE A 272 2.73 -16.54 -1.11
C PHE A 272 2.17 -16.08 0.24
N LEU A 273 1.13 -15.27 0.25
CA LEU A 273 0.47 -14.81 1.48
C LEU A 273 -0.31 -15.94 2.15
N ARG A 274 -0.95 -16.82 1.36
CA ARG A 274 -1.62 -18.02 1.88
C ARG A 274 -0.62 -18.97 2.56
N ASP A 275 0.54 -19.24 1.91
CA ASP A 275 1.60 -20.05 2.50
C ASP A 275 2.12 -19.43 3.81
N MET A 276 2.33 -18.12 3.84
CA MET A 276 2.75 -17.43 5.05
C MET A 276 1.68 -17.42 6.15
N ALA A 277 0.41 -17.20 5.80
CA ALA A 277 -0.70 -17.28 6.75
C ALA A 277 -0.75 -18.65 7.40
N LYS A 278 -0.64 -19.73 6.61
CA LYS A 278 -0.57 -21.09 7.13
C LYS A 278 0.58 -21.27 8.13
N LYS A 279 1.81 -20.91 7.73
CA LYS A 279 3.01 -21.10 8.56
C LYS A 279 2.96 -20.30 9.87
N LEU A 280 2.43 -19.07 9.82
CA LEU A 280 2.35 -18.20 10.99
C LEU A 280 1.27 -18.65 11.98
N THR A 281 0.18 -19.22 11.49
CA THR A 281 -0.98 -19.58 12.34
C THR A 281 -0.91 -21.00 12.89
N GLU A 282 -0.12 -21.89 12.26
CA GLU A 282 -0.03 -23.30 12.64
C GLU A 282 0.29 -23.48 14.12
N GLY A 283 -0.60 -24.18 14.84
CA GLY A 283 -0.47 -24.42 16.28
C GLY A 283 -0.72 -23.21 17.18
N THR A 284 -1.21 -22.11 16.66
CA THR A 284 -1.59 -20.90 17.42
C THR A 284 -3.11 -20.75 17.50
N GLU A 285 -3.59 -19.83 18.35
CA GLU A 285 -5.02 -19.45 18.40
C GLU A 285 -5.54 -18.84 17.10
N ASN A 286 -4.65 -18.32 16.22
CA ASN A 286 -5.01 -17.73 14.94
C ASN A 286 -5.22 -18.76 13.81
N GLU A 287 -4.94 -20.05 14.06
CA GLU A 287 -5.15 -21.12 13.06
C GLU A 287 -6.62 -21.22 12.63
N GLU A 288 -7.54 -20.86 13.52
CA GLU A 288 -8.96 -20.76 13.22
C GLU A 288 -9.24 -19.79 12.04
N PHE A 289 -8.59 -18.62 12.02
CA PHE A 289 -8.77 -17.66 10.93
C PHE A 289 -8.24 -18.15 9.59
N PHE A 290 -7.15 -18.92 9.60
CA PHE A 290 -6.63 -19.54 8.39
C PHE A 290 -7.59 -20.62 7.87
N ASN A 291 -8.11 -21.48 8.75
CA ASN A 291 -9.07 -22.53 8.38
C ASN A 291 -10.36 -21.94 7.82
N MET A 292 -10.93 -20.91 8.47
CA MET A 292 -12.07 -20.16 7.92
C MET A 292 -11.77 -19.57 6.55
N SER A 293 -10.57 -19.01 6.36
CA SER A 293 -10.17 -18.46 5.06
C SER A 293 -10.16 -19.52 3.97
N GLN A 294 -9.73 -20.75 4.28
CA GLN A 294 -9.77 -21.85 3.32
C GLN A 294 -11.21 -22.26 2.96
N GLU A 295 -12.11 -22.35 3.95
CA GLU A 295 -13.53 -22.66 3.71
C GLU A 295 -14.20 -21.57 2.84
N ILE A 296 -13.89 -20.30 3.10
CA ILE A 296 -14.39 -19.16 2.29
C ILE A 296 -13.87 -19.25 0.84
N GLU A 297 -12.59 -19.57 0.67
CA GLU A 297 -11.99 -19.74 -0.67
C GLU A 297 -12.68 -20.86 -1.44
N GLU A 298 -12.88 -22.04 -0.83
CA GLU A 298 -13.57 -23.16 -1.45
C GLU A 298 -15.02 -22.78 -1.83
N PHE A 299 -15.77 -22.18 -0.91
CA PHE A 299 -17.14 -21.75 -1.16
C PHE A 299 -17.23 -20.77 -2.32
N MET A 300 -16.36 -19.74 -2.36
CA MET A 300 -16.38 -18.74 -3.42
C MET A 300 -15.95 -19.29 -4.77
N LYS A 301 -15.01 -20.22 -4.79
CA LYS A 301 -14.61 -20.95 -5.99
C LYS A 301 -15.76 -21.76 -6.56
N ASP A 302 -16.46 -22.52 -5.71
CA ASP A 302 -17.55 -23.41 -6.14
C ASP A 302 -18.81 -22.63 -6.56
N LYS A 303 -19.18 -21.60 -5.82
CA LYS A 303 -20.43 -20.85 -6.06
C LYS A 303 -20.31 -19.77 -7.12
N LYS A 304 -19.13 -19.15 -7.27
CA LYS A 304 -18.92 -17.96 -8.12
C LYS A 304 -17.78 -18.12 -9.12
N GLY A 305 -16.92 -19.12 -8.99
CA GLY A 305 -15.71 -19.25 -9.79
C GLY A 305 -14.72 -18.10 -9.51
N LEU A 306 -14.79 -17.47 -8.33
CA LEU A 306 -13.91 -16.37 -7.94
C LEU A 306 -12.77 -16.88 -7.08
N ILE A 307 -11.61 -16.27 -7.28
CA ILE A 307 -10.38 -16.55 -6.56
C ILE A 307 -10.04 -15.40 -5.61
N PRO A 308 -9.28 -15.68 -4.52
CA PRO A 308 -8.78 -14.65 -3.65
C PRO A 308 -7.84 -13.68 -4.37
N ASN A 309 -7.82 -12.43 -3.92
CA ASN A 309 -6.80 -11.46 -4.30
C ASN A 309 -5.80 -11.25 -3.14
N VAL A 310 -4.81 -10.37 -3.34
CA VAL A 310 -3.74 -10.10 -2.36
C VAL A 310 -4.27 -9.69 -0.98
N ASP A 311 -5.43 -9.04 -0.90
CA ASP A 311 -6.00 -8.54 0.36
C ASP A 311 -6.57 -9.65 1.24
N PHE A 312 -6.92 -10.79 0.66
CA PHE A 312 -7.61 -11.86 1.39
C PHE A 312 -6.73 -12.49 2.46
N TYR A 313 -5.62 -13.10 2.09
CA TYR A 313 -4.71 -13.73 3.07
C TYR A 313 -3.80 -12.75 3.79
N SER A 314 -3.57 -11.55 3.24
CA SER A 314 -2.81 -10.51 3.97
C SER A 314 -3.48 -10.11 5.28
N ALA A 315 -4.82 -10.17 5.35
CA ALA A 315 -5.57 -9.87 6.57
C ALA A 315 -5.19 -10.81 7.72
N THR A 316 -5.14 -12.13 7.47
CA THR A 316 -4.73 -13.13 8.45
C THR A 316 -3.25 -12.98 8.82
N VAL A 317 -2.37 -12.73 7.84
CA VAL A 317 -0.93 -12.48 8.09
C VAL A 317 -0.76 -11.29 9.02
N TYR A 318 -1.36 -10.15 8.71
CA TYR A 318 -1.20 -8.94 9.52
C TYR A 318 -1.75 -9.10 10.93
N HIS A 319 -2.93 -9.72 11.06
CA HIS A 319 -3.49 -9.99 12.38
C HIS A 319 -2.56 -10.85 13.24
N THR A 320 -2.02 -11.93 12.67
CA THR A 320 -1.12 -12.84 13.38
C THR A 320 0.20 -12.18 13.76
N LEU A 321 0.66 -11.18 13.00
CA LEU A 321 1.80 -10.33 13.33
C LEU A 321 1.49 -9.27 14.41
N GLY A 322 0.30 -9.29 15.02
CA GLY A 322 -0.10 -8.35 16.07
C GLY A 322 -0.45 -6.95 15.57
N ILE A 323 -0.81 -6.82 14.29
CA ILE A 323 -1.22 -5.56 13.68
C ILE A 323 -2.73 -5.41 13.82
N ASP A 324 -3.20 -4.28 14.36
CA ASP A 324 -4.62 -3.96 14.44
C ASP A 324 -5.24 -3.77 13.04
N SER A 325 -6.45 -4.27 12.81
CA SER A 325 -7.05 -4.30 11.46
C SER A 325 -7.25 -2.91 10.85
N ASP A 326 -7.55 -1.91 11.65
CA ASP A 326 -7.76 -0.54 11.18
C ASP A 326 -6.49 0.19 10.70
N ILE A 327 -5.30 -0.41 10.92
CA ILE A 327 -4.04 0.08 10.35
C ILE A 327 -3.50 -0.77 9.19
N PHE A 328 -4.21 -1.82 8.74
CA PHE A 328 -3.78 -2.64 7.61
C PHE A 328 -3.52 -1.80 6.34
N THR A 329 -4.38 -0.82 6.07
CA THR A 329 -4.18 0.07 4.93
C THR A 329 -2.92 0.95 5.07
N LEU A 330 -2.45 1.23 6.29
CA LEU A 330 -1.16 1.90 6.52
C LEU A 330 0.01 1.02 6.10
N ILE A 331 -0.08 -0.30 6.37
CA ILE A 331 0.96 -1.25 5.95
C ILE A 331 1.03 -1.34 4.43
N PHE A 332 -0.15 -1.39 3.79
CA PHE A 332 -0.26 -1.31 2.34
C PHE A 332 0.41 -0.03 1.80
N ALA A 333 0.11 1.14 2.40
CA ALA A 333 0.70 2.41 2.00
C ALA A 333 2.22 2.41 2.21
N MET A 334 2.70 1.92 3.37
CA MET A 334 4.13 1.84 3.69
C MET A 334 4.90 1.05 2.63
N SER A 335 4.37 -0.07 2.20
CA SER A 335 4.95 -0.84 1.10
C SER A 335 4.88 -0.10 -0.24
N ARG A 336 3.69 0.39 -0.60
CA ARG A 336 3.43 0.98 -1.91
C ARG A 336 4.17 2.29 -2.15
N VAL A 337 4.62 2.97 -1.10
CA VAL A 337 5.48 4.18 -1.24
C VAL A 337 6.73 3.86 -2.05
N ALA A 338 7.30 2.66 -1.97
CA ALA A 338 8.42 2.24 -2.81
C ALA A 338 8.10 2.38 -4.32
N GLY A 339 6.95 1.85 -4.75
CA GLY A 339 6.48 1.96 -6.12
C GLY A 339 6.10 3.39 -6.50
N TRP A 340 5.37 4.11 -5.62
CA TRP A 340 5.03 5.52 -5.92
C TRP A 340 6.26 6.37 -6.15
N ILE A 341 7.30 6.23 -5.31
CA ILE A 341 8.57 6.96 -5.47
C ILE A 341 9.23 6.60 -6.80
N ALA A 342 9.30 5.32 -7.15
CA ALA A 342 9.84 4.88 -8.45
C ALA A 342 9.12 5.57 -9.62
N HIS A 343 7.79 5.56 -9.59
CA HIS A 343 6.96 6.20 -10.62
C HIS A 343 7.07 7.73 -10.63
N ILE A 344 7.25 8.38 -9.48
CA ILE A 344 7.50 9.82 -9.37
C ILE A 344 8.84 10.16 -10.02
N GLN A 345 9.91 9.43 -9.66
CA GLN A 345 11.25 9.64 -10.23
C GLN A 345 11.26 9.39 -11.74
N GLU A 346 10.60 8.32 -12.22
CA GLU A 346 10.48 8.03 -13.66
C GLU A 346 9.74 9.16 -14.39
N GLN A 347 8.65 9.69 -13.81
CA GLN A 347 7.89 10.79 -14.37
C GLN A 347 8.74 12.06 -14.47
N GLN A 348 9.44 12.42 -13.40
CA GLN A 348 10.24 13.65 -13.35
C GLN A 348 11.48 13.60 -14.25
N LYS A 349 12.08 12.41 -14.42
CA LYS A 349 13.27 12.22 -15.28
C LYS A 349 13.00 12.57 -16.75
N ASN A 350 11.81 12.32 -17.25
CA ASN A 350 11.39 12.66 -18.62
C ASN A 350 9.99 13.26 -18.61
N ASN A 351 9.85 14.41 -17.95
CA ASN A 351 8.57 14.98 -17.60
C ASN A 351 7.79 15.57 -18.78
N LYS A 352 6.50 15.24 -18.81
CA LYS A 352 5.47 15.97 -19.55
C LYS A 352 4.26 16.12 -18.65
N LEU A 353 3.69 17.33 -18.60
CA LEU A 353 2.48 17.61 -17.82
C LEU A 353 1.32 16.70 -18.25
N ILE A 354 0.78 15.94 -17.32
CA ILE A 354 -0.39 15.08 -17.54
C ILE A 354 -1.66 15.94 -17.39
N ARG A 355 -2.24 16.32 -18.53
CA ARG A 355 -3.43 17.17 -18.59
C ARG A 355 -4.39 16.70 -19.70
N PRO A 356 -5.24 15.71 -19.42
CA PRO A 356 -6.27 15.28 -20.38
C PRO A 356 -7.30 16.38 -20.62
N ARG A 357 -8.06 16.27 -21.72
CA ARG A 357 -9.20 17.14 -22.01
C ARG A 357 -10.49 16.48 -21.52
N SER A 358 -11.49 17.30 -21.22
CA SER A 358 -12.87 16.85 -20.97
C SER A 358 -13.76 17.18 -22.18
N GLN A 359 -14.79 16.35 -22.41
CA GLN A 359 -15.90 16.68 -23.28
C GLN A 359 -16.96 17.38 -22.42
N TYR A 360 -17.28 18.63 -22.77
CA TYR A 360 -18.37 19.33 -22.13
C TYR A 360 -19.71 18.80 -22.65
N ILE A 361 -20.60 18.44 -21.74
CA ILE A 361 -21.94 17.87 -22.03
C ILE A 361 -23.08 18.72 -21.45
N GLY A 362 -22.78 19.89 -20.88
CA GLY A 362 -23.74 20.84 -20.37
C GLY A 362 -24.37 21.70 -21.47
N GLN A 363 -25.23 22.63 -21.08
CA GLN A 363 -25.84 23.62 -22.00
C GLN A 363 -24.77 24.61 -22.46
N GLU A 364 -24.80 24.90 -23.79
CA GLU A 364 -23.89 25.89 -24.41
C GLU A 364 -24.68 27.17 -24.72
N ASN A 365 -23.96 28.27 -24.91
CA ASN A 365 -24.52 29.57 -25.35
C ASN A 365 -25.59 30.15 -24.40
N MET A 366 -25.51 29.85 -23.11
CA MET A 366 -26.43 30.40 -22.11
C MET A 366 -26.22 31.91 -21.97
N THR A 367 -27.31 32.65 -21.95
CA THR A 367 -27.25 34.10 -21.67
C THR A 367 -27.20 34.34 -20.17
N TYR A 368 -26.23 35.13 -19.72
CA TYR A 368 -26.16 35.55 -18.31
C TYR A 368 -27.37 36.44 -17.96
N ILE A 369 -28.14 36.04 -16.99
CA ILE A 369 -29.26 36.83 -16.44
C ILE A 369 -28.77 37.42 -15.13
N PRO A 370 -28.78 38.77 -14.96
CA PRO A 370 -28.44 39.42 -13.70
C PRO A 370 -29.27 38.91 -12.53
N LEU A 371 -28.73 38.92 -11.31
CA LEU A 371 -29.36 38.32 -10.13
C LEU A 371 -30.76 38.90 -9.88
N GLU A 372 -30.90 40.20 -10.05
CA GLU A 372 -32.17 40.90 -9.87
C GLU A 372 -33.26 40.59 -10.91
N LYS A 373 -32.90 39.78 -11.95
CA LYS A 373 -33.82 39.36 -13.04
C LYS A 373 -34.01 37.84 -13.11
N ARG A 374 -33.51 37.08 -12.14
CA ARG A 374 -33.65 35.61 -12.08
C ARG A 374 -34.96 35.19 -11.39
#